data_7435a8a3f2a125b0f514fc038079ae6a
#
_entry.id   7435a8a3f2a125b0f514fc038079ae6a
#
_cell.length_a   1.000
_cell.length_b   1.000
_cell.length_c   1.000
_cell.angle_alpha   90.00
_cell.angle_beta   90.00
_cell.angle_gamma   90.00
#
_symmetry.space_group_name_H-M   'P 1'
#
loop_
_entity.id
_entity.type
_entity.pdbx_description
1 polymer ?
#
loop_
_entity_poly.entity_id
_entity_poly.type
_entity_poly.pdbx_seq_one_letter_code
_entity_poly.pdbx_strand_id
1 'polypeptide(L)'
;MGDGEADLQATFQPITDVPIPPGTTLDAQNSLILGTGDQWTGRLVLKLTQSHSEAFALYTTQMPQFGWKAIASIQSETSLLTFVRGNRATTIEIIEGRAIRGCLVRITMAPQATTN
;
A
#
# COMPACT_ATOMS: atom_id res chain seq x y z
N MET A 1 -3.75 21.84 -15.59
CA MET A 1 -4.82 21.22 -15.23
C MET A 1 -4.72 20.34 -14.00
N GLY A 2 -4.82 20.56 -12.92
CA GLY A 2 -4.60 19.75 -11.75
C GLY A 2 -5.57 18.60 -11.54
N ASP A 3 -6.20 18.15 -12.60
CA ASP A 3 -7.24 17.14 -12.46
C ASP A 3 -6.72 15.84 -11.91
N GLY A 4 -5.56 15.41 -12.38
CA GLY A 4 -4.99 14.17 -11.90
C GLY A 4 -4.66 14.22 -10.41
N GLU A 5 -4.18 15.37 -9.98
CA GLU A 5 -3.83 15.54 -8.57
C GLU A 5 -5.08 15.56 -7.69
N ALA A 6 -6.13 16.26 -8.14
CA ALA A 6 -7.36 16.30 -7.39
C ALA A 6 -8.02 14.92 -7.33
N ASP A 7 -8.01 14.20 -8.45
CA ASP A 7 -8.55 12.85 -8.49
C ASP A 7 -7.77 11.92 -7.58
N LEU A 8 -6.46 12.07 -7.56
CA LEU A 8 -5.58 11.27 -6.72
C LEU A 8 -5.94 11.46 -5.25
N GLN A 9 -6.11 12.71 -4.83
CA GLN A 9 -6.46 12.99 -3.44
C GLN A 9 -7.83 12.45 -3.11
N ALA A 10 -8.79 12.61 -4.01
CA ALA A 10 -10.13 12.10 -3.79
C ALA A 10 -10.12 10.58 -3.65
N THR A 11 -9.24 9.91 -4.42
CA THR A 11 -9.12 8.46 -4.34
C THR A 11 -8.47 8.04 -3.02
N PHE A 12 -7.46 8.78 -2.56
CA PHE A 12 -6.75 8.41 -1.35
C PHE A 12 -7.51 8.75 -0.07
N GLN A 13 -8.29 9.82 -0.08
CA GLN A 13 -8.98 10.24 1.12
C GLN A 13 -9.89 9.17 1.71
N PRO A 14 -10.58 8.36 0.91
CA PRO A 14 -11.37 7.27 1.48
C PRO A 14 -10.53 6.16 2.11
N ILE A 15 -9.23 6.11 1.83
CA ILE A 15 -8.36 5.07 2.35
C ILE A 15 -7.62 5.65 3.54
N THR A 16 -7.94 5.17 4.72
CA THR A 16 -7.41 5.73 5.96
C THR A 16 -6.63 4.74 6.79
N ASP A 17 -6.46 3.52 6.29
CA ASP A 17 -5.92 2.45 7.10
C ASP A 17 -4.50 2.03 6.73
N VAL A 18 -3.90 2.69 5.75
CA VAL A 18 -2.50 2.43 5.39
C VAL A 18 -1.80 3.77 5.17
N PRO A 19 -0.49 3.83 5.45
CA PRO A 19 0.25 5.06 5.23
C PRO A 19 0.51 5.30 3.75
N ILE A 20 0.31 6.53 3.31
CA ILE A 20 0.62 6.95 1.94
C ILE A 20 1.54 8.15 2.05
N PRO A 21 2.82 7.98 1.77
CA PRO A 21 3.78 9.07 1.97
C PRO A 21 3.58 10.21 0.97
N PRO A 22 4.01 11.40 1.33
CA PRO A 22 3.92 12.55 0.40
C PRO A 22 4.65 12.26 -0.90
N GLY A 23 4.13 12.80 -1.99
CA GLY A 23 4.73 12.64 -3.30
C GLY A 23 4.37 11.35 -4.01
N THR A 24 3.48 10.56 -3.41
CA THR A 24 3.05 9.30 -4.00
C THR A 24 2.11 9.56 -5.16
N THR A 25 2.27 8.80 -6.23
CA THR A 25 1.38 8.85 -7.40
C THR A 25 0.61 7.54 -7.49
N LEU A 26 -0.69 7.65 -7.67
CA LEU A 26 -1.55 6.47 -7.85
C LEU A 26 -1.51 6.00 -9.29
N ASP A 27 -1.30 4.71 -9.49
CA ASP A 27 -1.45 4.08 -10.80
C ASP A 27 -2.90 3.59 -10.89
N ALA A 28 -3.77 4.45 -11.37
CA ALA A 28 -5.20 4.17 -11.36
C ALA A 28 -5.57 3.01 -12.28
N GLN A 29 -4.82 2.85 -13.38
CA GLN A 29 -5.13 1.78 -14.32
C GLN A 29 -4.91 0.40 -13.73
N ASN A 30 -3.95 0.29 -12.82
CA ASN A 30 -3.61 -1.00 -12.23
C ASN A 30 -4.15 -1.15 -10.81
N SER A 31 -4.97 -0.22 -10.38
CA SER A 31 -5.57 -0.25 -9.05
C SER A 31 -7.04 -0.59 -9.16
N LEU A 32 -7.55 -1.27 -8.14
CA LEU A 32 -8.98 -1.57 -8.02
C LEU A 32 -9.34 -1.44 -6.55
N ILE A 33 -10.19 -0.47 -6.24
CA ILE A 33 -10.56 -0.18 -4.87
C ILE A 33 -12.06 -0.34 -4.74
N LEU A 34 -12.48 -1.26 -3.87
CA LEU A 34 -13.88 -1.51 -3.57
C LEU A 34 -14.11 -1.16 -2.12
N GLY A 35 -15.07 -0.27 -1.86
CA GLY A 35 -15.33 0.20 -0.51
C GLY A 35 -14.53 1.44 -0.17
N THR A 36 -14.64 1.89 1.06
CA THR A 36 -14.00 3.14 1.50
C THR A 36 -13.44 2.98 2.91
N GLY A 37 -12.62 3.94 3.29
CA GLY A 37 -12.10 4.05 4.64
C GLY A 37 -11.25 2.88 5.03
N ASP A 38 -11.61 2.21 6.10
CA ASP A 38 -10.88 1.04 6.57
C ASP A 38 -11.63 -0.26 6.23
N GLN A 39 -12.56 -0.19 5.27
CA GLN A 39 -13.33 -1.35 4.84
C GLN A 39 -13.10 -1.69 3.37
N TRP A 40 -12.16 -1.02 2.72
CA TRP A 40 -11.92 -1.27 1.31
C TRP A 40 -11.22 -2.61 1.10
N THR A 41 -11.45 -3.20 -0.06
CA THR A 41 -10.72 -4.37 -0.53
C THR A 41 -10.25 -4.08 -1.94
N GLY A 42 -9.24 -4.83 -2.38
CA GLY A 42 -8.73 -4.68 -3.72
C GLY A 42 -7.23 -4.53 -3.76
N ARG A 43 -6.78 -3.75 -4.73
CA ARG A 43 -5.36 -3.55 -4.96
C ARG A 43 -5.08 -2.09 -5.22
N LEU A 44 -4.09 -1.57 -4.54
CA LEU A 44 -3.65 -0.19 -4.67
C LEU A 44 -2.22 -0.23 -5.20
N VAL A 45 -2.00 0.37 -6.37
CA VAL A 45 -0.67 0.40 -6.98
C VAL A 45 -0.17 1.83 -6.92
N LEU A 46 0.97 2.02 -6.28
CA LEU A 46 1.53 3.33 -5.98
C LEU A 46 2.94 3.44 -6.54
N LYS A 47 3.26 4.64 -7.00
CA LYS A 47 4.64 5.01 -7.33
C LYS A 47 5.13 5.94 -6.25
N LEU A 48 6.15 5.50 -5.53
CA LEU A 48 6.71 6.26 -4.42
C LEU A 48 8.00 6.95 -4.86
N THR A 49 8.27 8.10 -4.27
CA THR A 49 9.56 8.77 -4.48
C THR A 49 10.64 8.18 -3.58
N GLN A 50 10.26 7.48 -2.53
CA GLN A 50 11.19 6.80 -1.65
C GLN A 50 11.85 5.63 -2.37
N SER A 51 13.08 5.33 -2.00
CA SER A 51 13.77 4.15 -2.51
C SER A 51 13.11 2.89 -1.97
N HIS A 52 13.50 1.76 -2.57
CA HIS A 52 13.02 0.45 -2.12
C HIS A 52 13.28 0.27 -0.62
N SER A 53 14.49 0.57 -0.17
CA SER A 53 14.85 0.40 1.24
C SER A 53 14.07 1.35 2.14
N GLU A 54 13.90 2.59 1.70
CA GLU A 54 13.15 3.56 2.48
C GLU A 54 11.69 3.17 2.58
N ALA A 55 11.11 2.66 1.49
CA ALA A 55 9.73 2.22 1.50
C ALA A 55 9.54 1.03 2.41
N PHE A 56 10.49 0.08 2.37
CA PHE A 56 10.44 -1.08 3.25
C PHE A 56 10.43 -0.63 4.72
N ALA A 57 11.33 0.28 5.07
CA ALA A 57 11.41 0.79 6.44
C ALA A 57 10.14 1.55 6.82
N LEU A 58 9.60 2.31 5.88
CA LEU A 58 8.40 3.11 6.13
C LEU A 58 7.22 2.20 6.49
N TYR A 59 6.96 1.19 5.67
CA TYR A 59 5.82 0.32 5.93
C TYR A 59 6.04 -0.57 7.14
N THR A 60 7.28 -1.03 7.36
CA THR A 60 7.59 -1.80 8.56
C THR A 60 7.33 -0.99 9.81
N THR A 61 7.67 0.28 9.80
CA THR A 61 7.56 1.15 10.97
C THR A 61 6.14 1.68 11.15
N GLN A 62 5.48 2.08 10.07
CA GLN A 62 4.23 2.81 10.18
C GLN A 62 2.99 1.93 10.20
N MET A 63 3.03 0.76 9.56
CA MET A 63 1.86 -0.11 9.57
C MET A 63 1.40 -0.46 10.98
N PRO A 64 2.32 -0.80 11.91
CA PRO A 64 1.87 -1.06 13.29
C PRO A 64 1.18 0.13 13.93
N GLN A 65 1.55 1.36 13.55
CA GLN A 65 0.91 2.55 14.11
C GLN A 65 -0.54 2.67 13.64
N PHE A 66 -0.88 2.02 12.53
CA PHE A 66 -2.24 1.96 12.03
C PHE A 66 -2.99 0.74 12.56
N GLY A 67 -2.40 0.01 13.49
CA GLY A 67 -3.04 -1.13 14.12
C GLY A 67 -2.78 -2.47 13.45
N TRP A 68 -1.91 -2.50 12.45
CA TRP A 68 -1.61 -3.75 11.73
C TRP A 68 -0.53 -4.54 12.46
N LYS A 69 -0.71 -5.85 12.47
CA LYS A 69 0.24 -6.76 13.08
C LYS A 69 1.00 -7.50 11.99
N ALA A 70 2.32 -7.41 12.01
CA ALA A 70 3.16 -8.06 11.02
C ALA A 70 3.15 -9.57 11.24
N ILE A 71 2.97 -10.33 10.16
CA ILE A 71 3.02 -11.78 10.24
C ILE A 71 4.06 -12.39 9.32
N ALA A 72 4.57 -11.64 8.35
CA ALA A 72 5.63 -12.13 7.47
C ALA A 72 6.35 -10.94 6.86
N SER A 73 7.63 -11.15 6.58
CA SER A 73 8.49 -10.11 6.01
C SER A 73 9.60 -10.78 5.24
N ILE A 74 9.72 -10.45 3.95
CA ILE A 74 10.79 -10.95 3.09
C ILE A 74 11.40 -9.75 2.38
N GLN A 75 12.70 -9.56 2.54
CA GLN A 75 13.40 -8.47 1.88
C GLN A 75 14.27 -9.02 0.76
N SER A 76 13.99 -8.60 -0.46
CA SER A 76 14.73 -9.03 -1.64
C SER A 76 14.48 -7.99 -2.74
N GLU A 77 14.73 -8.35 -3.99
CA GLU A 77 14.46 -7.45 -5.12
C GLU A 77 13.00 -7.00 -5.12
N THR A 78 12.11 -7.93 -4.83
CA THR A 78 10.73 -7.61 -4.53
C THR A 78 10.53 -7.98 -3.07
N SER A 79 10.38 -6.98 -2.23
CA SER A 79 10.15 -7.22 -0.82
C SER A 79 8.68 -7.43 -0.57
N LEU A 80 8.37 -8.25 0.43
CA LEU A 80 7.00 -8.61 0.74
C LEU A 80 6.77 -8.44 2.22
N LEU A 81 5.69 -7.74 2.55
CA LEU A 81 5.28 -7.54 3.94
C LEU A 81 3.83 -7.96 4.05
N THR A 82 3.51 -8.80 5.03
CA THR A 82 2.14 -9.23 5.25
C THR A 82 1.72 -8.85 6.66
N PHE A 83 0.54 -8.25 6.76
CA PHE A 83 0.00 -7.78 8.03
C PHE A 83 -1.45 -8.23 8.16
N VAL A 84 -1.90 -8.33 9.41
CA VAL A 84 -3.32 -8.60 9.71
C VAL A 84 -3.80 -7.57 10.71
N ARG A 85 -5.10 -7.27 10.62
CA ARG A 85 -5.78 -6.39 11.59
C ARG A 85 -7.25 -6.82 11.63
N GLY A 86 -7.69 -7.35 12.76
CA GLY A 86 -9.04 -7.86 12.87
C GLY A 86 -9.27 -8.98 11.87
N ASN A 87 -10.30 -8.85 11.05
CA ASN A 87 -10.61 -9.83 10.03
C ASN A 87 -10.07 -9.47 8.66
N ARG A 88 -9.08 -8.59 8.59
CA ARG A 88 -8.52 -8.15 7.33
C ARG A 88 -7.05 -8.50 7.24
N ALA A 89 -6.59 -8.74 6.03
CA ALA A 89 -5.18 -9.04 5.75
C ALA A 89 -4.70 -8.17 4.60
N THR A 90 -3.46 -7.74 4.67
CA THR A 90 -2.87 -6.98 3.58
C THR A 90 -1.49 -7.50 3.26
N THR A 91 -1.16 -7.51 1.98
CA THR A 91 0.16 -7.84 1.50
C THR A 91 0.70 -6.64 0.76
N ILE A 92 1.89 -6.21 1.14
CA ILE A 92 2.54 -5.06 0.54
C ILE A 92 3.77 -5.57 -0.20
N GLU A 93 3.78 -5.38 -1.52
CA GLU A 93 4.92 -5.73 -2.36
C GLU A 93 5.64 -4.44 -2.70
N ILE A 94 6.96 -4.43 -2.49
CA ILE A 94 7.79 -3.27 -2.81
C ILE A 94 8.74 -3.69 -3.90
N ILE A 95 8.58 -3.09 -5.08
CA ILE A 95 9.27 -3.48 -6.29
C ILE A 95 10.19 -2.33 -6.68
N GLU A 96 11.46 -2.64 -6.86
CA GLU A 96 12.44 -1.62 -7.21
C GLU A 96 12.15 -1.07 -8.60
N GLY A 97 12.12 0.26 -8.70
CA GLY A 97 11.95 0.91 -10.00
C GLY A 97 13.24 0.87 -10.79
N ARG A 98 13.13 0.66 -12.09
CA ARG A 98 14.31 0.57 -12.94
C ARG A 98 14.63 1.87 -13.63
N ALA A 99 13.62 2.51 -14.17
CA ALA A 99 13.84 3.66 -15.05
C ALA A 99 13.69 4.99 -14.32
N ILE A 100 13.20 4.97 -13.09
CA ILE A 100 12.91 6.18 -12.34
C ILE A 100 13.41 6.02 -10.92
N ARG A 101 13.56 7.15 -10.26
CA ARG A 101 13.84 7.13 -8.84
C ARG A 101 12.63 6.60 -8.11
N GLY A 102 12.85 5.97 -6.98
CA GLY A 102 11.78 5.49 -6.17
C GLY A 102 11.46 4.04 -6.44
N CYS A 103 10.25 3.66 -6.12
CA CYS A 103 9.86 2.28 -6.25
C CYS A 103 8.36 2.18 -6.49
N LEU A 104 7.91 1.00 -6.87
CA LEU A 104 6.50 0.67 -6.97
C LEU A 104 6.09 -0.08 -5.72
N VAL A 105 4.90 0.25 -5.22
CA VAL A 105 4.34 -0.44 -4.07
C VAL A 105 2.96 -0.93 -4.47
N ARG A 106 2.72 -2.22 -4.25
CA ARG A 106 1.42 -2.81 -4.54
C ARG A 106 0.85 -3.32 -3.24
N ILE A 107 -0.28 -2.75 -2.84
CA ILE A 107 -0.94 -3.12 -1.59
C ILE A 107 -2.21 -3.87 -1.94
N THR A 108 -2.25 -5.14 -1.57
CA THR A 108 -3.43 -5.97 -1.77
C THR A 108 -4.14 -6.11 -0.44
N MET A 109 -5.42 -5.78 -0.44
CA MET A 109 -6.23 -5.79 0.78
C MET A 109 -7.39 -6.73 0.59
N ALA A 110 -7.60 -7.62 1.57
CA ALA A 110 -8.65 -8.62 1.48
C ALA A 110 -9.11 -9.01 2.87
N PRO A 111 -10.31 -9.58 2.99
CA PRO A 111 -10.71 -10.17 4.26
C PRO A 111 -9.76 -11.31 4.59
N GLN A 112 -9.44 -11.43 5.87
CA GLN A 112 -8.62 -12.54 6.31
C GLN A 112 -9.44 -13.82 6.21
N ALA A 113 -8.82 -14.84 5.62
CA ALA A 113 -9.49 -16.12 5.49
C ALA A 113 -9.80 -16.68 6.87
N THR A 114 -11.01 -17.18 7.02
CA THR A 114 -11.41 -17.84 8.27
C THR A 114 -11.40 -19.33 8.06
N THR A 115 -10.90 -20.04 9.06
CA THR A 115 -10.97 -21.49 9.08
C THR A 115 -11.96 -21.89 10.15
N ASN A 116 -12.85 -22.77 9.78
CA ASN A 116 -13.81 -23.30 10.74
C ASN A 116 -13.48 -24.73 11.07
#